data_7780a1c1510598997dda7696583b486f
#
_entry.id   7780a1c1510598997dda7696583b486f
#
_cell.length_a   1.000
_cell.length_b   1.000
_cell.length_c   1.000
_cell.angle_alpha   90.00
_cell.angle_beta   90.00
_cell.angle_gamma   90.00
#
_symmetry.space_group_name_H-M   'P 1'
#
loop_
_entity.id
_entity.type
_entity.pdbx_description
1 polymer ?
#
loop_
_entity_poly.entity_id
_entity_poly.type
_entity_poly.pdbx_seq_one_letter_code
_entity_poly.pdbx_strand_id
1 'polypeptide(L)'
;MAITGWIFSLFLLVHMIGNLKMFKSTYTITQHDLAKGYSPDQIGQQAQAMNDYAHWLRTLLGGLFGYEGVLWVFRIVLLICIILHFASGILLAVRGRQAHGSGPRKVSTARGVSARFMIISGLILACFIVYHILDLTVGDTGADFEHGDAYNNMISSFDRPGVATFYVITMLLLLIHIEHGVATTANDFGATGRRLRAAFSLSLIHI
;
A
#
# COMPACT_ATOMS: atom_id res chain seq x y z
N MET A 1 -2.40 10.70 13.11
CA MET A 1 -1.93 10.66 11.69
C MET A 1 -0.54 10.01 11.56
N ALA A 2 0.46 10.41 12.34
CA ALA A 2 1.80 9.85 12.29
C ALA A 2 1.85 8.32 12.45
N ILE A 3 1.27 7.77 13.52
CA ILE A 3 1.27 6.31 13.79
C ILE A 3 0.63 5.53 12.64
N THR A 4 -0.53 5.94 12.15
CA THR A 4 -1.21 5.28 11.03
C THR A 4 -0.40 5.38 9.73
N GLY A 5 0.28 6.49 9.50
CA GLY A 5 1.20 6.66 8.37
C GLY A 5 2.39 5.70 8.41
N TRP A 6 2.98 5.48 9.58
CA TRP A 6 4.05 4.49 9.76
C TRP A 6 3.57 3.05 9.54
N ILE A 7 2.38 2.70 10.05
CA ILE A 7 1.78 1.38 9.82
C ILE A 7 1.62 1.14 8.31
N PHE A 8 1.10 2.13 7.56
CA PHE A 8 0.98 2.02 6.11
C PHE A 8 2.33 1.93 5.40
N SER A 9 3.31 2.74 5.80
CA SER A 9 4.63 2.71 5.17
C SER A 9 5.29 1.34 5.34
N LEU A 10 5.17 0.73 6.53
CA LEU A 10 5.67 -0.62 6.79
C LEU A 10 4.89 -1.67 5.98
N PHE A 11 3.57 -1.58 5.97
CA PHE A 11 2.73 -2.47 5.17
C PHE A 11 3.08 -2.38 3.69
N LEU A 12 3.23 -1.18 3.13
CA LEU A 12 3.57 -0.98 1.72
C LEU A 12 4.94 -1.56 1.37
N LEU A 13 5.92 -1.46 2.27
CA LEU A 13 7.23 -2.08 2.07
C LEU A 13 7.10 -3.61 1.97
N VAL A 14 6.39 -4.24 2.90
CA VAL A 14 6.17 -5.70 2.88
C VAL A 14 5.33 -6.11 1.67
N HIS A 15 4.30 -5.34 1.33
CA HIS A 15 3.45 -5.55 0.17
C HIS A 15 4.24 -5.47 -1.15
N MET A 16 5.11 -4.48 -1.28
CA MET A 16 6.01 -4.36 -2.42
C MET A 16 6.94 -5.58 -2.54
N ILE A 17 7.57 -6.02 -1.45
CA ILE A 17 8.43 -7.21 -1.44
C ILE A 17 7.64 -8.46 -1.86
N GLY A 18 6.39 -8.58 -1.42
CA GLY A 18 5.50 -9.66 -1.85
C GLY A 18 5.23 -9.62 -3.37
N ASN A 19 4.91 -8.44 -3.89
CA ASN A 19 4.63 -8.25 -5.32
C ASN A 19 5.84 -8.49 -6.23
N LEU A 20 7.08 -8.23 -5.74
CA LEU A 20 8.30 -8.56 -6.50
C LEU A 20 8.45 -10.06 -6.78
N LYS A 21 7.70 -10.92 -6.12
CA LYS A 21 7.68 -12.36 -6.42
C LYS A 21 7.08 -12.70 -7.78
N MET A 22 6.34 -11.78 -8.41
CA MET A 22 5.86 -11.96 -9.79
C MET A 22 7.01 -12.12 -10.80
N PHE A 23 8.19 -11.56 -10.51
CA PHE A 23 9.37 -11.65 -11.38
C PHE A 23 10.21 -12.91 -11.14
N LYS A 24 9.84 -13.76 -10.18
CA LYS A 24 10.50 -15.04 -9.94
C LYS A 24 9.96 -16.11 -10.89
N SER A 25 10.86 -17.01 -11.30
CA SER A 25 10.51 -18.17 -12.10
C SER A 25 9.55 -19.11 -11.38
N THR A 26 8.84 -19.92 -12.14
CA THR A 26 8.08 -21.09 -11.64
C THR A 26 9.02 -22.08 -10.95
N TYR A 27 8.49 -22.84 -10.01
CA TYR A 27 9.15 -23.98 -9.40
C TYR A 27 8.19 -25.17 -9.32
N THR A 28 8.74 -26.38 -9.21
CA THR A 28 7.94 -27.59 -9.08
C THR A 28 7.58 -27.84 -7.62
N ILE A 29 6.31 -28.05 -7.32
CA ILE A 29 5.82 -28.39 -5.99
C ILE A 29 6.38 -29.75 -5.57
N THR A 30 6.97 -29.82 -4.42
CA THR A 30 7.58 -31.03 -3.83
C THR A 30 6.85 -31.47 -2.56
N GLN A 31 7.21 -32.64 -2.02
CA GLN A 31 6.68 -33.09 -0.72
C GLN A 31 6.97 -32.09 0.44
N HIS A 32 8.08 -31.33 0.35
CA HIS A 32 8.40 -30.32 1.35
C HIS A 32 7.40 -29.16 1.35
N ASP A 33 6.76 -28.91 0.23
CA ASP A 33 5.81 -27.79 0.06
C ASP A 33 4.43 -28.10 0.67
N LEU A 34 4.16 -29.37 1.03
CA LEU A 34 2.96 -29.74 1.78
C LEU A 34 2.89 -29.01 3.13
N ALA A 35 4.02 -28.71 3.74
CA ALA A 35 4.09 -27.88 4.96
C ALA A 35 3.63 -26.42 4.73
N LYS A 36 3.61 -25.97 3.49
CA LYS A 36 3.11 -24.65 3.09
C LYS A 36 1.60 -24.64 2.81
N GLY A 37 0.94 -25.81 2.90
CA GLY A 37 -0.49 -25.97 2.71
C GLY A 37 -0.91 -26.48 1.31
N TYR A 38 0.03 -26.91 0.48
CA TYR A 38 -0.30 -27.64 -0.75
C TYR A 38 -0.83 -29.03 -0.45
N SER A 39 -1.71 -29.55 -1.31
CA SER A 39 -2.24 -30.91 -1.21
C SER A 39 -1.36 -31.91 -1.95
N PRO A 40 -1.39 -33.22 -1.57
CA PRO A 40 -0.56 -34.26 -2.19
C PRO A 40 -0.75 -34.41 -3.70
N ASP A 41 -1.93 -34.11 -4.22
CA ASP A 41 -2.27 -34.16 -5.65
C ASP A 41 -1.61 -33.02 -6.46
N GLN A 42 -1.12 -32.01 -5.82
CA GLN A 42 -0.40 -30.89 -6.44
C GLN A 42 1.10 -31.14 -6.60
N ILE A 43 1.64 -32.22 -6.01
CA ILE A 43 3.05 -32.59 -6.15
C ILE A 43 3.39 -32.83 -7.63
N GLY A 44 4.47 -32.21 -8.10
CA GLY A 44 4.91 -32.26 -9.49
C GLY A 44 4.31 -31.18 -10.39
N GLN A 45 3.32 -30.43 -9.92
CA GLN A 45 2.78 -29.29 -10.65
C GLN A 45 3.72 -28.06 -10.54
N GLN A 46 3.61 -27.16 -11.52
CA GLN A 46 4.35 -25.90 -11.53
C GLN A 46 3.58 -24.84 -10.75
N ALA A 47 4.25 -24.17 -9.84
CA ALA A 47 3.71 -23.03 -9.08
C ALA A 47 4.43 -21.73 -9.44
N GLN A 48 3.68 -20.66 -9.53
CA GLN A 48 4.23 -19.31 -9.60
C GLN A 48 4.63 -18.84 -8.18
N ALA A 49 5.82 -18.26 -8.05
CA ALA A 49 6.32 -17.83 -6.74
C ALA A 49 5.41 -16.78 -6.05
N MET A 50 4.64 -16.02 -6.81
CA MET A 50 3.65 -15.10 -6.30
C MET A 50 2.43 -15.84 -5.72
N ASN A 51 1.96 -16.88 -6.39
CA ASN A 51 0.83 -17.69 -5.93
C ASN A 51 1.20 -18.50 -4.68
N ASP A 52 2.43 -19.04 -4.62
CA ASP A 52 2.97 -19.69 -3.43
C ASP A 52 2.98 -18.75 -2.22
N TYR A 53 3.47 -17.53 -2.41
CA TYR A 53 3.46 -16.53 -1.35
C TYR A 53 2.04 -16.15 -0.92
N ALA A 54 1.12 -15.98 -1.86
CA ALA A 54 -0.27 -15.69 -1.57
C ALA A 54 -0.95 -16.84 -0.81
N HIS A 55 -0.64 -18.09 -1.17
CA HIS A 55 -1.09 -19.28 -0.47
C HIS A 55 -0.53 -19.36 0.95
N TRP A 56 0.79 -19.14 1.11
CA TRP A 56 1.44 -19.11 2.42
C TRP A 56 0.81 -18.05 3.33
N LEU A 57 0.50 -16.85 2.83
CA LEU A 57 -0.18 -15.82 3.63
C LEU A 57 -1.56 -16.26 4.12
N ARG A 58 -2.31 -17.03 3.29
CA ARG A 58 -3.64 -17.52 3.67
C ARG A 58 -3.58 -18.65 4.70
N THR A 59 -2.51 -19.42 4.68
CA THR A 59 -2.32 -20.57 5.60
C THR A 59 -1.51 -20.20 6.84
N LEU A 60 -0.97 -18.99 6.91
CA LEU A 60 -0.12 -18.52 8.00
C LEU A 60 -0.84 -18.65 9.34
N LEU A 61 -0.23 -19.39 10.28
CA LEU A 61 -0.80 -19.71 11.59
C LEU A 61 -2.23 -20.33 11.51
N GLY A 62 -2.51 -21.08 10.43
CA GLY A 62 -3.82 -21.70 10.20
C GLY A 62 -4.27 -22.63 11.33
N GLY A 63 -3.34 -23.28 12.04
CA GLY A 63 -3.65 -24.08 13.21
C GLY A 63 -4.18 -23.32 14.42
N LEU A 64 -3.94 -22.00 14.50
CA LEU A 64 -4.38 -21.15 15.60
C LEU A 64 -5.59 -20.27 15.20
N PHE A 65 -5.55 -19.70 13.99
CA PHE A 65 -6.54 -18.70 13.53
C PHE A 65 -7.43 -19.22 12.38
N GLY A 66 -7.21 -20.45 11.91
CA GLY A 66 -7.90 -20.99 10.73
C GLY A 66 -7.37 -20.46 9.41
N TYR A 67 -7.96 -20.92 8.30
CA TYR A 67 -7.63 -20.46 6.96
C TYR A 67 -7.93 -18.96 6.79
N GLU A 68 -6.97 -18.21 6.25
CA GLU A 68 -7.01 -16.73 6.12
C GLU A 68 -7.13 -15.93 7.44
N GLY A 69 -7.08 -16.57 8.62
CA GLY A 69 -7.34 -15.88 9.89
C GLY A 69 -6.38 -14.71 10.15
N VAL A 70 -5.07 -14.92 9.95
CA VAL A 70 -4.06 -13.84 10.10
C VAL A 70 -4.28 -12.75 9.04
N LEU A 71 -4.64 -13.14 7.81
CA LEU A 71 -4.90 -12.19 6.73
C LEU A 71 -6.10 -11.30 7.05
N TRP A 72 -7.16 -11.87 7.66
CA TRP A 72 -8.32 -11.09 8.13
C TRP A 72 -7.95 -10.11 9.24
N VAL A 73 -7.09 -10.51 10.18
CA VAL A 73 -6.57 -9.57 11.20
C VAL A 73 -5.87 -8.38 10.53
N PHE A 74 -4.98 -8.63 9.55
CA PHE A 74 -4.35 -7.55 8.80
C PHE A 74 -5.35 -6.67 8.05
N ARG A 75 -6.35 -7.26 7.38
CA ARG A 75 -7.41 -6.51 6.67
C ARG A 75 -8.16 -5.58 7.61
N ILE A 76 -8.56 -6.06 8.79
CA ILE A 76 -9.29 -5.26 9.79
C ILE A 76 -8.42 -4.13 10.35
N VAL A 77 -7.18 -4.43 10.72
CA VAL A 77 -6.23 -3.43 11.23
C VAL A 77 -5.98 -2.34 10.19
N LEU A 78 -5.73 -2.71 8.93
CA LEU A 78 -5.51 -1.75 7.86
C LEU A 78 -6.77 -0.93 7.56
N LEU A 79 -7.96 -1.53 7.61
CA LEU A 79 -9.22 -0.80 7.45
C LEU A 79 -9.42 0.24 8.54
N ILE A 80 -9.18 -0.11 9.79
CA ILE A 80 -9.24 0.84 10.91
C ILE A 80 -8.19 1.94 10.72
N CYS A 81 -6.97 1.57 10.36
CA CYS A 81 -5.90 2.54 10.12
C CYS A 81 -6.24 3.53 9.00
N ILE A 82 -6.84 3.09 7.88
CA ILE A 82 -7.19 3.98 6.77
C ILE A 82 -8.29 4.96 7.17
N ILE A 83 -9.31 4.50 7.90
CA ILE A 83 -10.37 5.37 8.41
C ILE A 83 -9.80 6.43 9.34
N LEU A 84 -8.95 6.04 10.29
CA LEU A 84 -8.31 6.97 11.23
C LEU A 84 -7.33 7.92 10.54
N HIS A 85 -6.57 7.44 9.56
CA HIS A 85 -5.64 8.26 8.79
C HIS A 85 -6.38 9.34 8.00
N PHE A 86 -7.42 8.94 7.28
CA PHE A 86 -8.24 9.83 6.47
C PHE A 86 -8.99 10.86 7.34
N ALA A 87 -9.64 10.42 8.42
CA ALA A 87 -10.31 11.30 9.36
C ALA A 87 -9.35 12.33 9.99
N SER A 88 -8.15 11.89 10.38
CA SER A 88 -7.10 12.77 10.91
C SER A 88 -6.65 13.81 9.88
N GLY A 89 -6.51 13.40 8.61
CA GLY A 89 -6.14 14.29 7.51
C GLY A 89 -7.19 15.38 7.28
N ILE A 90 -8.47 15.01 7.25
CA ILE A 90 -9.59 15.95 7.14
C ILE A 90 -9.60 16.92 8.31
N LEU A 91 -9.47 16.41 9.54
CA LEU A 91 -9.46 17.23 10.75
C LEU A 91 -8.32 18.25 10.74
N LEU A 92 -7.12 17.85 10.33
CA LEU A 92 -5.97 18.74 10.20
C LEU A 92 -6.20 19.80 9.12
N ALA A 93 -6.80 19.43 7.99
CA ALA A 93 -7.15 20.36 6.91
C ALA A 93 -8.18 21.40 7.38
N VAL A 94 -9.21 20.99 8.11
CA VAL A 94 -10.23 21.89 8.67
C VAL A 94 -9.63 22.83 9.69
N ARG A 95 -8.87 22.30 10.67
CA ARG A 95 -8.20 23.13 11.69
C ARG A 95 -7.20 24.10 11.08
N GLY A 96 -6.44 23.67 10.06
CA GLY A 96 -5.51 24.54 9.34
C GLY A 96 -6.22 25.69 8.61
N ARG A 97 -7.43 25.46 8.06
CA ARG A 97 -8.26 26.52 7.47
C ARG A 97 -8.77 27.50 8.51
N GLN A 98 -9.25 27.00 9.65
CA GLN A 98 -9.74 27.83 10.76
C GLN A 98 -8.64 28.71 11.37
N ALA A 99 -7.44 28.16 11.54
CA ALA A 99 -6.31 28.91 12.10
C ALA A 99 -5.81 30.05 11.19
N HIS A 100 -6.06 29.99 9.87
CA HIS A 100 -5.64 31.04 8.93
C HIS A 100 -6.60 32.22 8.84
N GLY A 101 -7.84 32.11 9.36
CA GLY A 101 -8.84 33.16 9.28
C GLY A 101 -9.19 33.56 7.84
N SER A 102 -9.89 34.70 7.69
CA SER A 102 -10.34 35.26 6.40
C SER A 102 -9.30 36.14 5.68
N GLY A 103 -8.06 36.24 6.18
CA GLY A 103 -7.00 37.05 5.57
C GLY A 103 -6.52 36.51 4.21
N PRO A 104 -5.96 37.38 3.33
CA PRO A 104 -5.44 36.95 2.03
C PRO A 104 -4.32 35.93 2.22
N ARG A 105 -4.50 34.75 1.61
CA ARG A 105 -3.50 33.69 1.62
C ARG A 105 -2.26 34.13 0.84
N LYS A 106 -1.15 34.37 1.53
CA LYS A 106 0.17 34.43 0.88
C LYS A 106 0.51 33.05 0.34
N VAL A 107 0.21 32.81 -0.92
CA VAL A 107 0.24 31.49 -1.60
C VAL A 107 1.64 30.99 -1.92
N SER A 108 2.67 31.75 -1.58
CA SER A 108 3.99 31.63 -2.19
C SER A 108 5.01 30.76 -1.46
N THR A 109 4.64 30.00 -0.44
CA THR A 109 5.63 29.11 0.19
C THR A 109 5.44 27.66 -0.33
N ALA A 110 6.56 27.00 -0.65
CA ALA A 110 6.58 25.56 -1.02
C ALA A 110 5.78 24.70 -0.04
N ARG A 111 5.77 25.03 1.25
CA ARG A 111 4.96 24.36 2.27
C ARG A 111 3.45 24.48 2.04
N GLY A 112 2.96 25.62 1.54
CA GLY A 112 1.51 25.78 1.27
C GLY A 112 1.04 24.99 0.06
N VAL A 113 1.89 24.86 -0.96
CA VAL A 113 1.64 24.01 -2.13
C VAL A 113 1.65 22.53 -1.72
N SER A 114 2.66 22.12 -0.97
CA SER A 114 2.81 20.75 -0.46
C SER A 114 1.62 20.31 0.40
N ALA A 115 1.11 21.16 1.29
CA ALA A 115 -0.05 20.83 2.13
C ALA A 115 -1.34 20.63 1.30
N ARG A 116 -1.53 21.37 0.21
CA ARG A 116 -2.67 21.16 -0.71
C ARG A 116 -2.51 19.87 -1.50
N PHE A 117 -1.29 19.60 -1.95
CA PHE A 117 -0.98 18.38 -2.68
C PHE A 117 -1.28 17.14 -1.84
N MET A 118 -0.98 17.16 -0.52
CA MET A 118 -1.28 16.06 0.40
C MET A 118 -2.77 15.72 0.49
N ILE A 119 -3.65 16.73 0.46
CA ILE A 119 -5.11 16.48 0.50
C ILE A 119 -5.56 15.84 -0.80
N ILE A 120 -5.12 16.38 -1.94
CA ILE A 120 -5.52 15.89 -3.27
C ILE A 120 -4.98 14.48 -3.51
N SER A 121 -3.68 14.27 -3.26
CA SER A 121 -3.07 12.94 -3.40
C SER A 121 -3.70 11.93 -2.45
N GLY A 122 -3.99 12.31 -1.20
CA GLY A 122 -4.66 11.45 -0.24
C GLY A 122 -6.06 11.02 -0.70
N LEU A 123 -6.83 11.90 -1.33
CA LEU A 123 -8.15 11.57 -1.88
C LEU A 123 -8.02 10.61 -3.08
N ILE A 124 -7.09 10.87 -3.99
CA ILE A 124 -6.84 9.99 -5.14
C ILE A 124 -6.40 8.61 -4.67
N LEU A 125 -5.49 8.55 -3.67
CA LEU A 125 -5.04 7.29 -3.08
C LEU A 125 -6.17 6.53 -2.38
N ALA A 126 -7.09 7.22 -1.70
CA ALA A 126 -8.25 6.58 -1.09
C ALA A 126 -9.16 5.93 -2.16
N CYS A 127 -9.44 6.61 -3.26
CA CYS A 127 -10.17 6.05 -4.39
C CYS A 127 -9.42 4.88 -5.04
N PHE A 128 -8.09 5.02 -5.17
CA PHE A 128 -7.25 3.95 -5.72
C PHE A 128 -7.28 2.69 -4.85
N ILE A 129 -7.22 2.81 -3.52
CA ILE A 129 -7.28 1.64 -2.63
C ILE A 129 -8.58 0.86 -2.83
N VAL A 130 -9.72 1.56 -2.97
CA VAL A 130 -11.00 0.92 -3.28
C VAL A 130 -10.92 0.20 -4.63
N TYR A 131 -10.46 0.88 -5.67
CA TYR A 131 -10.30 0.27 -6.99
C TYR A 131 -9.36 -0.93 -6.96
N HIS A 132 -8.20 -0.81 -6.31
CA HIS A 132 -7.21 -1.87 -6.17
C HIS A 132 -7.76 -3.14 -5.50
N ILE A 133 -8.57 -2.96 -4.45
CA ILE A 133 -9.24 -4.08 -3.78
C ILE A 133 -10.27 -4.73 -4.70
N LEU A 134 -11.07 -3.94 -5.40
CA LEU A 134 -12.05 -4.45 -6.37
C LEU A 134 -11.38 -5.18 -7.54
N ASP A 135 -10.25 -4.68 -8.00
CA ASP A 135 -9.51 -5.20 -9.15
C ASP A 135 -8.78 -6.52 -8.83
N LEU A 136 -7.96 -6.53 -7.77
CA LEU A 136 -7.04 -7.64 -7.49
C LEU A 136 -7.45 -8.55 -6.32
N THR A 137 -8.54 -8.23 -5.61
CA THR A 137 -9.01 -9.05 -4.48
C THR A 137 -10.42 -9.56 -4.69
N VAL A 138 -11.33 -8.72 -5.21
CA VAL A 138 -12.74 -9.10 -5.46
C VAL A 138 -12.92 -9.62 -6.88
N GLY A 139 -12.24 -9.04 -7.87
CA GLY A 139 -12.34 -9.41 -9.27
C GLY A 139 -13.53 -8.77 -10.01
N ASP A 140 -13.99 -7.59 -9.56
CA ASP A 140 -15.19 -6.93 -10.08
C ASP A 140 -14.86 -5.67 -10.92
N THR A 141 -13.81 -5.73 -11.75
CA THR A 141 -13.40 -4.60 -12.60
C THR A 141 -13.32 -4.95 -14.09
N GLY A 142 -13.81 -6.12 -14.48
CA GLY A 142 -13.84 -6.58 -15.88
C GLY A 142 -12.53 -7.19 -16.39
N ALA A 143 -11.58 -7.54 -15.51
CA ALA A 143 -10.47 -8.43 -15.82
C ALA A 143 -10.91 -9.89 -15.63
N ASP A 144 -10.23 -10.82 -16.31
CA ASP A 144 -10.35 -12.23 -15.97
C ASP A 144 -9.77 -12.44 -14.57
N PHE A 145 -10.58 -13.01 -13.67
CA PHE A 145 -10.21 -13.16 -12.27
C PHE A 145 -10.46 -14.57 -11.77
N GLU A 146 -9.46 -15.15 -11.13
CA GLU A 146 -9.54 -16.47 -10.49
C GLU A 146 -9.10 -16.38 -9.02
N HIS A 147 -9.95 -16.87 -8.12
CA HIS A 147 -9.62 -16.91 -6.70
C HIS A 147 -8.41 -17.81 -6.43
N GLY A 148 -7.38 -17.23 -5.82
CA GLY A 148 -6.13 -17.93 -5.50
C GLY A 148 -5.01 -17.72 -6.51
N ASP A 149 -5.30 -17.29 -7.72
CA ASP A 149 -4.30 -17.01 -8.77
C ASP A 149 -3.90 -15.54 -8.81
N ALA A 150 -3.13 -15.10 -7.84
CA ALA A 150 -2.69 -13.71 -7.73
C ALA A 150 -1.81 -13.27 -8.91
N TYR A 151 -1.04 -14.21 -9.50
CA TYR A 151 -0.16 -13.92 -10.63
C TYR A 151 -0.95 -13.59 -11.90
N ASN A 152 -1.83 -14.50 -12.34
CA ASN A 152 -2.61 -14.28 -13.56
C ASN A 152 -3.63 -13.13 -13.40
N ASN A 153 -4.21 -12.96 -12.21
CA ASN A 153 -5.08 -11.81 -11.92
C ASN A 153 -4.34 -10.46 -12.12
N MET A 154 -3.07 -10.38 -11.70
CA MET A 154 -2.26 -9.19 -11.93
C MET A 154 -1.96 -9.00 -13.42
N ILE A 155 -1.59 -10.06 -14.15
CA ILE A 155 -1.33 -10.00 -15.60
C ILE A 155 -2.60 -9.53 -16.32
N SER A 156 -3.76 -10.17 -16.09
CA SER A 156 -5.04 -9.81 -16.71
C SER A 156 -5.45 -8.37 -16.42
N SER A 157 -5.20 -7.89 -15.20
CA SER A 157 -5.46 -6.48 -14.86
C SER A 157 -4.57 -5.53 -15.65
N PHE A 158 -3.27 -5.80 -15.75
CA PHE A 158 -2.31 -4.90 -16.39
C PHE A 158 -2.23 -5.02 -17.92
N ASP A 159 -2.80 -6.06 -18.52
CA ASP A 159 -3.02 -6.15 -19.96
C ASP A 159 -4.00 -5.07 -20.47
N ARG A 160 -4.71 -4.41 -19.56
CA ARG A 160 -5.56 -3.26 -19.85
C ARG A 160 -4.75 -1.95 -19.76
N PRO A 161 -4.36 -1.30 -20.87
CA PRO A 161 -3.39 -0.20 -20.85
C PRO A 161 -3.86 1.02 -20.04
N GLY A 162 -5.17 1.29 -20.01
CA GLY A 162 -5.74 2.35 -19.18
C GLY A 162 -5.57 2.07 -17.69
N VAL A 163 -5.78 0.83 -17.27
CA VAL A 163 -5.59 0.39 -15.87
C VAL A 163 -4.12 0.44 -15.50
N ALA A 164 -3.24 -0.13 -16.32
CA ALA A 164 -1.79 -0.08 -16.08
C ALA A 164 -1.29 1.36 -15.93
N THR A 165 -1.73 2.27 -16.81
CA THR A 165 -1.39 3.70 -16.73
C THR A 165 -1.90 4.33 -15.43
N PHE A 166 -3.13 4.01 -15.03
CA PHE A 166 -3.71 4.50 -13.78
C PHE A 166 -2.90 4.03 -12.56
N TYR A 167 -2.49 2.75 -12.51
CA TYR A 167 -1.62 2.22 -11.46
C TYR A 167 -0.28 2.96 -11.42
N VAL A 168 0.39 3.15 -12.57
CA VAL A 168 1.69 3.86 -12.63
C VAL A 168 1.56 5.28 -12.09
N ILE A 169 0.58 6.05 -12.56
CA ILE A 169 0.35 7.42 -12.08
C ILE A 169 0.10 7.43 -10.58
N THR A 170 -0.72 6.50 -10.08
CA THR A 170 -1.03 6.44 -8.65
C THR A 170 0.17 6.04 -7.81
N MET A 171 1.05 5.16 -8.30
CA MET A 171 2.29 4.82 -7.61
C MET A 171 3.25 6.02 -7.50
N LEU A 172 3.34 6.86 -8.53
CA LEU A 172 4.10 8.11 -8.47
C LEU A 172 3.50 9.09 -7.44
N LEU A 173 2.17 9.21 -7.40
CA LEU A 173 1.48 10.02 -6.37
C LEU A 173 1.70 9.47 -4.96
N LEU A 174 1.67 8.14 -4.81
CA LEU A 174 1.93 7.45 -3.54
C LEU A 174 3.35 7.73 -3.04
N LEU A 175 4.35 7.67 -3.93
CA LEU A 175 5.74 7.97 -3.59
C LEU A 175 5.88 9.38 -3.00
N ILE A 176 5.31 10.39 -3.66
CA ILE A 176 5.34 11.78 -3.19
C ILE A 176 4.56 11.94 -1.88
N HIS A 177 3.43 11.23 -1.74
CA HIS A 177 2.62 11.27 -0.53
C HIS A 177 3.36 10.69 0.68
N ILE A 178 4.02 9.52 0.51
CA ILE A 178 4.80 8.89 1.58
C ILE A 178 6.00 9.75 1.96
N GLU A 179 6.73 10.27 0.98
CA GLU A 179 7.91 11.10 1.21
C GLU A 179 7.56 12.30 2.09
N HIS A 180 6.53 13.06 1.72
CA HIS A 180 6.07 14.19 2.52
C HIS A 180 5.56 13.75 3.89
N GLY A 181 4.82 12.64 3.97
CA GLY A 181 4.28 12.07 5.20
C GLY A 181 5.39 11.69 6.18
N VAL A 182 6.43 11.00 5.72
CA VAL A 182 7.59 10.59 6.54
C VAL A 182 8.35 11.80 7.05
N ALA A 183 8.62 12.80 6.19
CA ALA A 183 9.29 14.03 6.59
C ALA A 183 8.49 14.81 7.65
N THR A 184 7.17 14.89 7.53
CA THR A 184 6.29 15.55 8.50
C THR A 184 6.26 14.78 9.81
N THR A 185 6.14 13.45 9.75
CA THR A 185 6.10 12.57 10.92
C THR A 185 7.41 12.61 11.73
N ALA A 186 8.56 12.70 11.06
CA ALA A 186 9.84 12.88 11.74
C ALA A 186 9.86 14.16 12.60
N ASN A 187 9.26 15.25 12.12
CA ASN A 187 9.11 16.46 12.91
C ASN A 187 8.14 16.28 14.10
N ASP A 188 7.02 15.55 13.91
CA ASP A 188 6.03 15.27 14.96
C ASP A 188 6.63 14.45 16.11
N PHE A 189 7.59 13.56 15.83
CA PHE A 189 8.35 12.81 16.82
C PHE A 189 9.54 13.59 17.43
N GLY A 190 9.67 14.88 17.14
CA GLY A 190 10.75 15.71 17.67
C GLY A 190 12.11 15.46 17.04
N ALA A 191 12.17 14.76 15.92
CA ALA A 191 13.40 14.52 15.15
C ALA A 191 13.86 15.80 14.42
N THR A 192 14.07 16.90 15.18
CA THR A 192 14.36 18.25 14.65
C THR A 192 15.85 18.56 14.55
N GLY A 193 16.72 17.59 14.84
CA GLY A 193 18.17 17.75 14.77
C GLY A 193 18.68 18.09 13.36
N ARG A 194 19.69 18.95 13.28
CA ARG A 194 20.27 19.46 12.02
C ARG A 194 20.70 18.34 11.05
N ARG A 195 21.28 17.25 11.57
CA ARG A 195 21.73 16.09 10.77
C ARG A 195 20.56 15.28 10.23
N LEU A 196 19.52 15.09 11.02
CA LEU A 196 18.32 14.37 10.60
C LEU A 196 17.53 15.16 9.55
N ARG A 197 17.37 16.47 9.73
CA ARG A 197 16.76 17.33 8.72
C ARG A 197 17.54 17.33 7.41
N ALA A 198 18.87 17.34 7.47
CA ALA A 198 19.70 17.23 6.27
C ALA A 198 19.52 15.87 5.56
N ALA A 199 19.45 14.76 6.30
CA ALA A 199 19.20 13.44 5.73
C ALA A 199 17.82 13.37 5.04
N PHE A 200 16.77 13.88 5.66
CA PHE A 200 15.44 13.93 5.07
C PHE A 200 15.32 14.94 3.92
N SER A 201 16.06 16.06 3.95
CA SER A 201 16.06 17.02 2.84
C SER A 201 16.89 16.54 1.63
N LEU A 202 17.91 15.73 1.84
CA LEU A 202 18.68 15.09 0.75
C LEU A 202 17.84 14.04 0.02
N SER A 203 16.97 13.32 0.71
CA SER A 203 15.97 12.43 0.12
C SER A 203 14.98 13.19 -0.80
N LEU A 204 14.66 14.44 -0.46
CA LEU A 204 13.77 15.33 -1.23
C LEU A 204 14.41 15.96 -2.48
N ILE A 205 15.73 16.03 -2.56
CA ILE A 205 16.46 16.67 -3.67
C ILE A 205 16.80 15.66 -4.78
N HIS A 206 16.74 14.36 -4.50
CA HIS A 206 17.14 13.31 -5.44
C HIS A 206 15.96 12.69 -6.20
N ILE A 207 14.74 13.26 -6.06
CA ILE A 207 13.55 13.01 -6.86
C ILE A 207 13.11 14.32 -7.52
#